data_0d64291e982432277c84b3bb81dbe69c
#
_entry.id   0d64291e982432277c84b3bb81dbe69c
#
_cell.length_a   1.000
_cell.length_b   1.000
_cell.length_c   1.000
_cell.angle_alpha   90.00
_cell.angle_beta   90.00
_cell.angle_gamma   90.00
#
_symmetry.space_group_name_H-M   'P 1'
#
loop_
_entity.id
_entity.type
_entity.pdbx_description
1 polymer ?
#
loop_
_entity_poly.entity_id
_entity_poly.type
_entity_poly.pdbx_seq_one_letter_code
_entity_poly.pdbx_strand_id
1 'polypeptide(L)'
;MRRKLRFWQGRFHTMPPMTLSQTSRKPLPIEVRGTSKLPLGMTPAQFLRDYWQKRPLLIRDAFPDFQPPIAPEDLAGLACEEGALSRLIQHDESRERWRVKTGPLKESDFAKTGDTNWTLLVQDVDKWDMDVAALLDHFCFLPNWRVDDVMVSYAEPGGGVGAHIDQYDVFLLQGLGQRHWGISIDHDAPKDFRSDVELKQLRQFDPTHEWLLEPGDMLYLPPGIPHDGVA
;
A
#
# COMPACT_ATOMS: atom_id res chain seq x y z
N MET A 1 69.89 -0.20 -27.24
CA MET A 1 69.03 0.88 -27.74
C MET A 1 67.94 1.16 -26.72
N ARG A 2 68.06 2.24 -25.95
CA ARG A 2 67.04 2.65 -24.94
C ARG A 2 66.26 3.82 -25.55
N ARG A 3 64.94 3.61 -25.80
CA ARG A 3 64.01 4.69 -26.20
C ARG A 3 63.54 5.46 -24.97
N LYS A 4 63.82 6.77 -24.89
CA LYS A 4 63.30 7.71 -23.88
C LYS A 4 61.86 8.07 -24.22
N LEU A 5 60.92 7.74 -23.30
CA LEU A 5 59.55 8.29 -23.32
C LEU A 5 59.59 9.72 -22.79
N ARG A 6 59.10 10.69 -23.61
CA ARG A 6 58.87 12.07 -23.16
C ARG A 6 57.48 12.19 -22.58
N PHE A 7 57.39 12.58 -21.33
CA PHE A 7 56.13 12.98 -20.72
C PHE A 7 55.74 14.38 -21.19
N TRP A 8 54.53 14.51 -21.70
CA TRP A 8 53.92 15.78 -22.10
C TRP A 8 53.32 16.44 -20.83
N GLN A 9 53.82 17.59 -20.38
CA GLN A 9 53.27 18.36 -19.27
C GLN A 9 52.21 19.33 -19.84
N GLY A 10 50.93 18.90 -19.81
CA GLY A 10 49.81 19.80 -20.06
C GLY A 10 49.49 20.64 -18.82
N ARG A 11 49.40 21.94 -18.97
CA ARG A 11 48.91 22.86 -17.92
C ARG A 11 47.44 22.59 -17.68
N PHE A 12 47.09 22.18 -16.47
CA PHE A 12 45.71 22.13 -16.06
C PHE A 12 45.23 23.56 -15.81
N HIS A 13 44.30 24.04 -16.65
CA HIS A 13 43.48 25.19 -16.31
C HIS A 13 42.46 24.74 -15.27
N THR A 14 42.54 25.28 -14.08
CA THR A 14 41.52 25.13 -13.05
C THR A 14 40.25 25.84 -13.52
N MET A 15 39.24 25.07 -13.90
CA MET A 15 37.87 25.59 -14.09
C MET A 15 37.36 26.14 -12.74
N PRO A 16 36.70 27.32 -12.76
CA PRO A 16 36.05 27.82 -11.54
C PRO A 16 34.95 26.82 -11.12
N PRO A 17 34.69 26.67 -9.82
CA PRO A 17 33.65 25.78 -9.34
C PRO A 17 32.31 26.20 -9.95
N MET A 18 31.67 25.30 -10.69
CA MET A 18 30.27 25.44 -11.10
C MET A 18 29.43 25.49 -9.83
N THR A 19 28.96 26.67 -9.48
CA THR A 19 27.92 26.87 -8.50
C THR A 19 26.65 26.25 -9.08
N LEU A 20 26.35 25.01 -8.70
CA LEU A 20 25.03 24.43 -8.91
C LEU A 20 24.05 25.33 -8.18
N SER A 21 23.31 26.15 -8.93
CA SER A 21 22.13 26.83 -8.44
C SER A 21 21.20 25.74 -7.90
N GLN A 22 21.11 25.59 -6.57
CA GLN A 22 20.06 24.85 -5.91
C GLN A 22 18.76 25.63 -6.14
N THR A 23 18.13 25.40 -7.28
CA THR A 23 16.71 25.73 -7.42
C THR A 23 16.02 24.89 -6.35
N SER A 24 15.53 25.52 -5.28
CA SER A 24 14.72 24.89 -4.27
C SER A 24 13.47 24.34 -4.95
N ARG A 25 13.51 23.07 -5.33
CA ARG A 25 12.31 22.40 -5.83
C ARG A 25 11.32 22.37 -4.68
N LYS A 26 10.14 22.97 -4.90
CA LYS A 26 9.04 22.87 -3.96
C LYS A 26 8.86 21.38 -3.61
N PRO A 27 8.71 21.02 -2.32
CA PRO A 27 8.51 19.63 -1.95
C PRO A 27 7.30 19.07 -2.72
N LEU A 28 7.42 17.83 -3.19
CA LEU A 28 6.32 17.17 -3.89
C LEU A 28 5.16 16.95 -2.94
N PRO A 29 3.91 17.15 -3.39
CA PRO A 29 2.73 16.94 -2.54
C PRO A 29 2.61 15.47 -2.13
N ILE A 30 2.13 15.23 -0.92
CA ILE A 30 1.80 13.88 -0.43
C ILE A 30 0.34 13.51 -0.74
N GLU A 31 -0.47 14.48 -1.12
CA GLU A 31 -1.86 14.32 -1.51
C GLU A 31 -2.13 15.05 -2.84
N VAL A 32 -2.85 14.39 -3.74
CA VAL A 32 -3.29 14.91 -5.03
C VAL A 32 -4.73 14.47 -5.30
N ARG A 33 -5.35 15.04 -6.33
CA ARG A 33 -6.68 14.62 -6.80
C ARG A 33 -6.56 13.96 -8.17
N GLY A 34 -7.14 12.78 -8.30
CA GLY A 34 -7.29 12.08 -9.57
C GLY A 34 -8.42 12.68 -10.42
N THR A 35 -8.51 12.20 -11.62
CA THR A 35 -9.60 12.46 -12.55
C THR A 35 -9.78 11.23 -13.43
N SER A 36 -10.93 11.08 -14.11
CA SER A 36 -11.16 9.98 -15.05
C SER A 36 -10.11 9.86 -16.18
N LYS A 37 -9.40 10.96 -16.50
CA LYS A 37 -8.30 10.95 -17.49
C LYS A 37 -6.93 10.70 -16.87
N LEU A 38 -6.75 11.04 -15.61
CA LEU A 38 -5.50 10.93 -14.86
C LEU A 38 -5.80 10.32 -13.48
N PRO A 39 -6.06 9.01 -13.37
CA PRO A 39 -6.41 8.35 -12.10
C PRO A 39 -5.35 8.54 -11.01
N LEU A 40 -4.08 8.70 -11.38
CA LEU A 40 -2.98 8.97 -10.45
C LEU A 40 -2.84 10.46 -10.09
N GLY A 41 -3.76 11.34 -10.54
CA GLY A 41 -3.60 12.80 -10.42
C GLY A 41 -2.45 13.38 -11.26
N MET A 42 -1.76 12.53 -12.01
CA MET A 42 -0.63 12.86 -12.87
C MET A 42 -0.43 11.77 -13.93
N THR A 43 0.49 12.00 -14.87
CA THR A 43 0.85 10.97 -15.85
C THR A 43 1.59 9.80 -15.18
N PRO A 44 1.44 8.55 -15.69
CA PRO A 44 2.21 7.41 -15.20
C PRO A 44 3.73 7.65 -15.18
N ALA A 45 4.26 8.28 -16.22
CA ALA A 45 5.69 8.62 -16.30
C ALA A 45 6.12 9.56 -15.15
N GLN A 46 5.26 10.50 -14.77
CA GLN A 46 5.51 11.40 -13.66
C GLN A 46 5.45 10.66 -12.32
N PHE A 47 4.44 9.80 -12.13
CA PHE A 47 4.32 8.95 -10.94
C PHE A 47 5.56 8.06 -10.76
N LEU A 48 5.96 7.32 -11.79
CA LEU A 48 7.16 6.46 -11.76
C LEU A 48 8.44 7.23 -11.46
N ARG A 49 8.57 8.44 -11.96
CA ARG A 49 9.74 9.28 -11.71
C ARG A 49 9.78 9.83 -10.29
N ASP A 50 8.64 10.28 -9.74
CA ASP A 50 8.56 11.11 -8.55
C ASP A 50 8.13 10.37 -7.29
N TYR A 51 7.31 9.31 -7.41
CA TYR A 51 6.71 8.60 -6.28
C TYR A 51 7.09 7.12 -6.20
N TRP A 52 7.10 6.40 -7.33
CA TRP A 52 7.32 4.96 -7.33
C TRP A 52 8.60 4.57 -6.59
N GLN A 53 8.47 3.68 -5.57
CA GLN A 53 9.54 3.21 -4.67
C GLN A 53 10.29 4.32 -3.93
N LYS A 54 9.66 5.48 -3.72
CA LYS A 54 10.32 6.64 -3.12
C LYS A 54 9.52 7.26 -1.98
N ARG A 55 8.22 7.42 -2.16
CA ARG A 55 7.38 8.13 -1.18
C ARG A 55 5.91 7.77 -1.33
N PRO A 56 5.13 7.82 -0.24
CA PRO A 56 3.69 7.61 -0.27
C PRO A 56 2.97 8.74 -1.00
N LEU A 57 1.76 8.43 -1.48
CA LEU A 57 0.89 9.38 -2.15
C LEU A 57 -0.59 9.01 -1.91
N LEU A 58 -1.34 9.92 -1.31
CA LEU A 58 -2.80 9.83 -1.32
C LEU A 58 -3.34 10.45 -2.60
N ILE A 59 -4.23 9.74 -3.26
CA ILE A 59 -4.89 10.18 -4.49
C ILE A 59 -6.40 10.19 -4.24
N ARG A 60 -6.96 11.38 -4.02
CA ARG A 60 -8.42 11.56 -3.89
C ARG A 60 -9.08 11.37 -5.25
N ASP A 61 -10.25 10.75 -5.26
CA ASP A 61 -10.99 10.46 -6.49
C ASP A 61 -10.12 9.79 -7.58
N ALA A 62 -9.23 8.87 -7.20
CA ALA A 62 -8.46 8.08 -8.15
C ALA A 62 -9.39 7.33 -9.12
N PHE A 63 -10.53 6.85 -8.59
CA PHE A 63 -11.60 6.20 -9.33
C PHE A 63 -12.93 6.90 -9.01
N PRO A 64 -13.29 7.98 -9.73
CA PRO A 64 -14.56 8.67 -9.49
C PRO A 64 -15.75 7.71 -9.65
N ASP A 65 -16.73 7.82 -8.74
CA ASP A 65 -17.93 6.97 -8.74
C ASP A 65 -17.65 5.47 -8.67
N PHE A 66 -16.54 5.08 -8.02
CA PHE A 66 -16.12 3.69 -7.91
C PHE A 66 -17.20 2.82 -7.28
N GLN A 67 -17.48 1.70 -7.95
CA GLN A 67 -18.31 0.63 -7.41
C GLN A 67 -17.43 -0.61 -7.22
N PRO A 68 -17.39 -1.20 -6.02
CA PRO A 68 -16.59 -2.39 -5.80
C PRO A 68 -17.11 -3.54 -6.67
N PRO A 69 -16.23 -4.24 -7.39
CA PRO A 69 -16.63 -5.31 -8.31
C PRO A 69 -17.14 -6.57 -7.60
N ILE A 70 -16.84 -6.74 -6.32
CA ILE A 70 -17.25 -7.89 -5.52
C ILE A 70 -18.01 -7.41 -4.27
N ALA A 71 -19.14 -8.06 -3.96
CA ALA A 71 -19.90 -7.77 -2.75
C ALA A 71 -19.26 -8.44 -1.53
N PRO A 72 -19.49 -7.92 -0.30
CA PRO A 72 -18.98 -8.53 0.93
C PRO A 72 -19.40 -9.99 1.12
N GLU A 73 -20.63 -10.32 0.74
CA GLU A 73 -21.19 -11.68 0.84
C GLU A 73 -20.49 -12.65 -0.12
N ASP A 74 -20.18 -12.21 -1.36
CA ASP A 74 -19.46 -13.01 -2.34
C ASP A 74 -18.01 -13.23 -1.91
N LEU A 75 -17.37 -12.20 -1.34
CA LEU A 75 -16.04 -12.31 -0.76
C LEU A 75 -16.00 -13.31 0.41
N ALA A 76 -17.03 -13.29 1.28
CA ALA A 76 -17.17 -14.24 2.37
C ALA A 76 -17.40 -15.68 1.85
N GLY A 77 -18.19 -15.83 0.77
CA GLY A 77 -18.38 -17.11 0.07
C GLY A 77 -17.05 -17.62 -0.50
N LEU A 78 -16.29 -16.78 -1.19
CA LEU A 78 -14.98 -17.12 -1.74
C LEU A 78 -14.01 -17.56 -0.62
N ALA A 79 -14.05 -16.93 0.53
CA ALA A 79 -13.19 -17.29 1.66
C ALA A 79 -13.48 -18.70 2.23
N CYS A 80 -14.61 -19.31 1.87
CA CYS A 80 -14.97 -20.68 2.25
C CYS A 80 -14.50 -21.72 1.22
N GLU A 81 -14.07 -21.31 0.02
CA GLU A 81 -13.65 -22.23 -1.04
C GLU A 81 -12.28 -22.85 -0.77
N GLU A 82 -12.11 -24.12 -1.14
CA GLU A 82 -10.81 -24.78 -1.12
C GLU A 82 -9.89 -24.12 -2.15
N GLY A 83 -8.69 -23.74 -1.71
CA GLY A 83 -7.70 -23.08 -2.55
C GLY A 83 -7.74 -21.56 -2.51
N ALA A 84 -8.79 -20.92 -1.99
CA ALA A 84 -8.79 -19.50 -1.72
C ALA A 84 -7.94 -19.18 -0.48
N LEU A 85 -7.00 -18.27 -0.64
CA LEU A 85 -6.10 -17.85 0.44
C LEU A 85 -6.80 -16.78 1.28
N SER A 86 -7.45 -17.20 2.37
CA SER A 86 -8.22 -16.28 3.22
C SER A 86 -7.74 -16.28 4.67
N ARG A 87 -7.95 -15.16 5.35
CA ARG A 87 -7.72 -14.98 6.80
C ARG A 87 -8.82 -14.16 7.41
N LEU A 88 -9.37 -14.65 8.51
CA LEU A 88 -10.30 -13.94 9.37
C LEU A 88 -9.53 -13.46 10.60
N ILE A 89 -9.47 -12.16 10.81
CA ILE A 89 -8.71 -11.52 11.88
C ILE A 89 -9.71 -10.85 12.82
N GLN A 90 -9.58 -11.08 14.10
CA GLN A 90 -10.40 -10.49 15.16
C GLN A 90 -9.49 -9.83 16.20
N HIS A 91 -9.88 -8.64 16.65
CA HIS A 91 -9.20 -7.90 17.69
C HIS A 91 -10.11 -7.76 18.92
N ASP A 92 -9.72 -8.35 20.04
CA ASP A 92 -10.35 -8.15 21.34
C ASP A 92 -9.61 -7.03 22.07
N GLU A 93 -10.08 -5.79 21.90
CA GLU A 93 -9.46 -4.60 22.50
C GLU A 93 -9.37 -4.69 24.02
N SER A 94 -10.38 -5.30 24.68
CA SER A 94 -10.43 -5.40 26.15
C SER A 94 -9.29 -6.24 26.73
N ARG A 95 -8.70 -7.11 25.91
CA ARG A 95 -7.61 -8.02 26.26
C ARG A 95 -6.35 -7.81 25.44
N GLU A 96 -6.36 -6.81 24.56
CA GLU A 96 -5.30 -6.56 23.55
C GLU A 96 -4.91 -7.82 22.77
N ARG A 97 -5.91 -8.67 22.48
CA ARG A 97 -5.69 -9.99 21.91
C ARG A 97 -6.13 -10.06 20.46
N TRP A 98 -5.24 -10.49 19.62
CA TRP A 98 -5.49 -10.79 18.21
C TRP A 98 -5.72 -12.28 18.01
N ARG A 99 -6.68 -12.62 17.14
CA ARG A 99 -6.93 -13.98 16.69
C ARG A 99 -6.92 -14.00 15.18
N VAL A 100 -6.18 -14.94 14.60
CA VAL A 100 -6.14 -15.17 13.17
C VAL A 100 -6.65 -16.57 12.90
N LYS A 101 -7.59 -16.67 11.97
CA LYS A 101 -8.04 -17.95 11.44
C LYS A 101 -7.76 -17.98 9.94
N THR A 102 -6.96 -18.95 9.51
CA THR A 102 -6.66 -19.19 8.09
C THR A 102 -7.75 -20.06 7.48
N GLY A 103 -8.09 -19.76 6.22
CA GLY A 103 -9.07 -20.52 5.44
C GLY A 103 -8.62 -21.93 5.04
N PRO A 104 -9.52 -22.71 4.41
CA PRO A 104 -10.90 -22.33 4.07
C PRO A 104 -11.76 -22.09 5.32
N LEU A 105 -12.53 -21.00 5.29
CA LEU A 105 -13.41 -20.63 6.40
C LEU A 105 -14.73 -21.41 6.30
N LYS A 106 -15.58 -21.24 7.33
CA LYS A 106 -16.92 -21.81 7.36
C LYS A 106 -17.92 -20.70 7.69
N GLU A 107 -19.14 -20.79 7.22
CA GLU A 107 -20.21 -19.85 7.59
C GLU A 107 -20.33 -19.64 9.11
N SER A 108 -20.15 -20.72 9.89
CA SER A 108 -20.16 -20.66 11.34
C SER A 108 -19.01 -19.86 11.97
N ASP A 109 -17.98 -19.51 11.21
CA ASP A 109 -16.88 -18.65 11.68
C ASP A 109 -17.32 -17.20 11.68
N PHE A 110 -18.02 -16.79 10.62
CA PHE A 110 -18.60 -15.44 10.51
C PHE A 110 -19.70 -15.21 11.56
N ALA A 111 -20.53 -16.24 11.86
CA ALA A 111 -21.55 -16.13 12.90
C ALA A 111 -21.00 -15.84 14.31
N LYS A 112 -19.69 -15.92 14.50
CA LYS A 112 -19.02 -15.71 15.80
C LYS A 112 -18.22 -14.42 15.86
N THR A 113 -18.16 -13.63 14.77
CA THR A 113 -17.34 -12.42 14.74
C THR A 113 -17.96 -11.25 15.47
N GLY A 114 -19.31 -11.16 15.54
CA GLY A 114 -20.02 -9.96 15.99
C GLY A 114 -20.00 -8.85 14.92
N ASP A 115 -20.34 -7.65 15.33
CA ASP A 115 -20.56 -6.50 14.43
C ASP A 115 -19.40 -5.49 14.45
N THR A 116 -18.27 -5.84 15.09
CA THR A 116 -17.13 -4.93 15.24
C THR A 116 -15.81 -5.69 15.34
N ASN A 117 -14.69 -4.98 15.10
CA ASN A 117 -13.33 -5.41 15.42
C ASN A 117 -12.90 -6.71 14.73
N TRP A 118 -13.32 -6.91 13.48
CA TRP A 118 -12.82 -8.01 12.67
C TRP A 118 -12.62 -7.63 11.22
N THR A 119 -11.75 -8.36 10.56
CA THR A 119 -11.38 -8.16 9.15
C THR A 119 -11.27 -9.50 8.45
N LEU A 120 -11.86 -9.60 7.28
CA LEU A 120 -11.64 -10.68 6.31
C LEU A 120 -10.63 -10.21 5.27
N LEU A 121 -9.60 -11.00 5.04
CA LEU A 121 -8.65 -10.82 3.93
C LEU A 121 -8.76 -12.02 2.99
N VAL A 122 -8.88 -11.76 1.69
CA VAL A 122 -8.80 -12.80 0.65
C VAL A 122 -7.77 -12.36 -0.38
N GLN A 123 -6.73 -13.18 -0.58
CA GLN A 123 -5.68 -12.94 -1.56
C GLN A 123 -6.06 -13.52 -2.93
N ASP A 124 -5.39 -13.07 -3.98
CA ASP A 124 -5.54 -13.61 -5.34
C ASP A 124 -6.98 -13.54 -5.88
N VAL A 125 -7.81 -12.58 -5.44
CA VAL A 125 -9.24 -12.51 -5.85
C VAL A 125 -9.37 -12.30 -7.36
N ASP A 126 -8.42 -11.64 -7.99
CA ASP A 126 -8.32 -11.50 -9.46
C ASP A 126 -8.23 -12.83 -10.21
N LYS A 127 -7.84 -13.92 -9.53
CA LYS A 127 -7.83 -15.27 -10.12
C LYS A 127 -9.17 -15.99 -10.03
N TRP A 128 -10.11 -15.45 -9.23
CA TRP A 128 -11.43 -16.02 -8.99
C TRP A 128 -12.56 -15.20 -9.62
N ASP A 129 -12.36 -13.89 -9.74
CA ASP A 129 -13.37 -12.96 -10.22
C ASP A 129 -12.80 -12.07 -11.34
N MET A 130 -13.48 -12.08 -12.50
CA MET A 130 -13.01 -11.36 -13.69
C MET A 130 -13.19 -9.83 -13.58
N ASP A 131 -14.19 -9.37 -12.82
CA ASP A 131 -14.42 -7.94 -12.63
C ASP A 131 -13.38 -7.37 -11.65
N VAL A 132 -12.95 -8.16 -10.66
CA VAL A 132 -11.79 -7.82 -9.82
C VAL A 132 -10.50 -7.83 -10.64
N ALA A 133 -10.31 -8.83 -11.52
CA ALA A 133 -9.14 -8.89 -12.41
C ALA A 133 -9.04 -7.66 -13.33
N ALA A 134 -10.18 -7.13 -13.80
CA ALA A 134 -10.22 -5.94 -14.66
C ALA A 134 -9.65 -4.68 -13.97
N LEU A 135 -9.58 -4.63 -12.63
CA LEU A 135 -8.92 -3.54 -11.92
C LEU A 135 -7.44 -3.43 -12.27
N LEU A 136 -6.78 -4.54 -12.59
CA LEU A 136 -5.35 -4.57 -12.95
C LEU A 136 -5.05 -3.80 -14.25
N ASP A 137 -6.02 -3.65 -15.14
CA ASP A 137 -5.88 -2.90 -16.39
C ASP A 137 -5.53 -1.42 -16.15
N HIS A 138 -5.95 -0.87 -15.02
CA HIS A 138 -5.59 0.49 -14.62
C HIS A 138 -4.11 0.66 -14.25
N PHE A 139 -3.41 -0.44 -14.01
CA PHE A 139 -2.00 -0.48 -13.62
C PHE A 139 -1.06 -0.98 -14.73
N CYS A 140 -1.52 -1.07 -15.99
CA CYS A 140 -0.73 -1.49 -17.15
C CYS A 140 0.53 -0.64 -17.43
N PHE A 141 0.70 0.48 -16.74
CA PHE A 141 1.94 1.25 -16.77
C PHE A 141 3.09 0.59 -15.99
N LEU A 142 2.78 -0.42 -15.17
CA LEU A 142 3.74 -1.31 -14.54
C LEU A 142 3.90 -2.57 -15.41
N PRO A 143 5.11 -3.14 -15.53
CA PRO A 143 5.28 -4.45 -16.18
C PRO A 143 4.49 -5.54 -15.43
N ASN A 144 3.79 -6.42 -16.14
CA ASN A 144 2.95 -7.47 -15.55
C ASN A 144 3.69 -8.36 -14.53
N TRP A 145 4.97 -8.61 -14.74
CA TRP A 145 5.80 -9.41 -13.81
C TRP A 145 6.08 -8.69 -12.48
N ARG A 146 5.70 -7.43 -12.33
CA ARG A 146 5.76 -6.66 -11.08
C ARG A 146 4.42 -6.54 -10.36
N VAL A 147 3.36 -6.99 -10.99
CA VAL A 147 2.01 -7.02 -10.40
C VAL A 147 1.79 -8.43 -9.88
N ASP A 148 1.47 -8.57 -8.62
CA ASP A 148 1.28 -9.86 -7.95
C ASP A 148 -0.19 -10.28 -8.01
N ASP A 149 -1.03 -9.64 -7.19
CA ASP A 149 -2.43 -9.98 -7.07
C ASP A 149 -3.32 -8.77 -6.72
N VAL A 150 -4.62 -9.00 -6.72
CA VAL A 150 -5.59 -8.15 -6.05
C VAL A 150 -6.05 -8.85 -4.77
N MET A 151 -5.57 -8.40 -3.64
CA MET A 151 -6.11 -8.78 -2.34
C MET A 151 -7.32 -7.89 -2.00
N VAL A 152 -8.44 -8.50 -1.63
CA VAL A 152 -9.63 -7.79 -1.17
C VAL A 152 -9.77 -7.95 0.35
N SER A 153 -10.03 -6.84 1.02
CA SER A 153 -10.24 -6.80 2.46
C SER A 153 -11.62 -6.23 2.77
N TYR A 154 -12.39 -6.93 3.60
CA TYR A 154 -13.61 -6.43 4.21
C TYR A 154 -13.41 -6.32 5.71
N ALA A 155 -13.89 -5.24 6.32
CA ALA A 155 -13.78 -5.04 7.76
C ALA A 155 -15.02 -4.35 8.32
N GLU A 156 -15.46 -4.83 9.48
CA GLU A 156 -16.47 -4.14 10.29
C GLU A 156 -15.85 -2.99 11.11
N PRO A 157 -16.66 -2.05 11.64
CA PRO A 157 -16.15 -0.94 12.43
C PRO A 157 -15.15 -1.37 13.51
N GLY A 158 -14.00 -0.68 13.55
CA GLY A 158 -12.85 -1.03 14.39
C GLY A 158 -12.00 -2.19 13.86
N GLY A 159 -12.39 -2.80 12.73
CA GLY A 159 -11.61 -3.87 12.09
C GLY A 159 -10.36 -3.34 11.41
N GLY A 160 -9.28 -4.09 11.52
CA GLY A 160 -7.99 -3.81 10.96
C GLY A 160 -7.07 -5.02 11.10
N VAL A 161 -5.80 -4.83 10.76
CA VAL A 161 -4.74 -5.85 10.95
C VAL A 161 -3.66 -5.37 11.92
N GLY A 162 -3.80 -4.14 12.43
CA GLY A 162 -2.82 -3.44 13.23
C GLY A 162 -1.67 -2.86 12.42
N ALA A 163 -0.92 -1.96 13.04
CA ALA A 163 0.19 -1.29 12.39
C ALA A 163 1.27 -2.27 11.93
N HIS A 164 1.67 -2.17 10.68
CA HIS A 164 2.63 -3.10 10.05
C HIS A 164 3.46 -2.44 8.94
N ILE A 165 4.34 -3.20 8.32
CA ILE A 165 5.21 -2.77 7.22
C ILE A 165 5.19 -3.82 6.14
N ASP A 166 4.87 -3.41 4.91
CA ASP A 166 4.99 -4.25 3.74
C ASP A 166 6.36 -4.12 3.07
N GLN A 167 6.82 -5.21 2.46
CA GLN A 167 8.11 -5.27 1.76
C GLN A 167 7.97 -5.04 0.25
N TYR A 168 6.78 -4.66 -0.20
CA TYR A 168 6.42 -4.41 -1.60
C TYR A 168 5.63 -3.11 -1.73
N ASP A 169 5.50 -2.64 -2.96
CA ASP A 169 4.63 -1.50 -3.29
C ASP A 169 3.17 -1.92 -3.20
N VAL A 170 2.31 -1.09 -2.60
CA VAL A 170 0.88 -1.37 -2.51
C VAL A 170 0.04 -0.16 -2.90
N PHE A 171 -1.05 -0.41 -3.61
CA PHE A 171 -2.11 0.56 -3.89
C PHE A 171 -3.35 0.14 -3.11
N LEU A 172 -3.72 0.92 -2.11
CA LEU A 172 -4.84 0.69 -1.22
C LEU A 172 -6.03 1.50 -1.74
N LEU A 173 -6.89 0.85 -2.53
CA LEU A 173 -8.11 1.45 -3.09
C LEU A 173 -9.27 1.25 -2.13
N GLN A 174 -9.92 2.33 -1.70
CA GLN A 174 -11.13 2.25 -0.88
C GLN A 174 -12.33 1.92 -1.76
N GLY A 175 -12.98 0.80 -1.48
CA GLY A 175 -14.11 0.32 -2.27
C GLY A 175 -15.46 0.68 -1.69
N LEU A 176 -15.69 0.38 -0.41
CA LEU A 176 -16.98 0.54 0.29
C LEU A 176 -16.74 1.15 1.67
N GLY A 177 -17.69 1.98 2.13
CA GLY A 177 -17.58 2.63 3.44
C GLY A 177 -16.38 3.56 3.54
N GLN A 178 -15.84 3.69 4.73
CA GLN A 178 -14.70 4.56 5.01
C GLN A 178 -13.62 3.77 5.75
N ARG A 179 -12.36 4.19 5.60
CA ARG A 179 -11.25 3.65 6.37
C ARG A 179 -10.29 4.75 6.76
N HIS A 180 -9.97 4.79 8.03
CA HIS A 180 -8.93 5.67 8.57
C HIS A 180 -7.57 5.02 8.36
N TRP A 181 -6.68 5.70 7.65
CA TRP A 181 -5.31 5.28 7.43
C TRP A 181 -4.32 6.22 8.11
N GLY A 182 -3.45 5.66 8.95
CA GLY A 182 -2.26 6.31 9.45
C GLY A 182 -1.02 5.79 8.75
N ILE A 183 -0.06 6.65 8.44
CA ILE A 183 1.26 6.28 7.92
C ILE A 183 2.37 7.02 8.66
N SER A 184 3.56 6.43 8.73
CA SER A 184 4.74 7.13 9.21
C SER A 184 5.81 7.23 8.13
N ILE A 185 6.21 8.47 7.80
CA ILE A 185 7.35 8.75 6.92
C ILE A 185 8.61 9.11 7.71
N ASP A 186 8.57 8.93 9.02
CA ASP A 186 9.74 9.09 9.88
C ASP A 186 10.71 7.91 9.64
N HIS A 187 11.90 8.22 9.15
CA HIS A 187 12.94 7.22 8.89
C HIS A 187 13.53 6.61 10.17
N ASP A 188 13.44 7.34 11.28
CA ASP A 188 13.95 6.94 12.59
C ASP A 188 12.89 6.23 13.46
N ALA A 189 11.65 6.08 12.95
CA ALA A 189 10.59 5.37 13.64
C ALA A 189 11.00 3.92 13.97
N PRO A 190 10.73 3.43 15.21
CA PRO A 190 10.99 2.04 15.56
C PRO A 190 10.30 1.05 14.62
N LYS A 191 11.02 0.00 14.24
CA LYS A 191 10.49 -1.06 13.35
C LYS A 191 10.51 -2.43 14.04
N ASP A 192 10.39 -2.43 15.37
CA ASP A 192 10.33 -3.65 16.16
C ASP A 192 8.94 -4.28 16.08
N PHE A 193 8.90 -5.59 15.83
CA PHE A 193 7.65 -6.32 15.75
C PHE A 193 7.24 -6.91 17.11
N ARG A 194 5.95 -7.08 17.29
CA ARG A 194 5.36 -7.82 18.40
C ARG A 194 5.70 -9.31 18.24
N SER A 195 6.04 -9.96 19.35
CA SER A 195 6.33 -11.41 19.38
C SER A 195 5.16 -12.25 19.89
N ASP A 196 4.11 -11.59 20.38
CA ASP A 196 2.94 -12.20 21.02
C ASP A 196 1.74 -12.38 20.07
N VAL A 197 1.89 -11.94 18.81
CA VAL A 197 0.87 -12.04 17.76
C VAL A 197 1.42 -12.73 16.52
N GLU A 198 0.56 -13.46 15.82
CA GLU A 198 0.92 -14.13 14.55
C GLU A 198 1.15 -13.11 13.42
N LEU A 199 0.41 -11.99 13.47
CA LEU A 199 0.58 -10.88 12.53
C LEU A 199 1.88 -10.14 12.81
N LYS A 200 2.58 -9.72 11.78
CA LYS A 200 3.82 -8.91 11.90
C LYS A 200 3.48 -7.46 12.27
N GLN A 201 2.85 -7.28 13.42
CA GLN A 201 2.49 -5.96 13.93
C GLN A 201 3.68 -5.26 14.56
N LEU A 202 3.75 -3.95 14.35
CA LEU A 202 4.72 -3.09 15.05
C LEU A 202 4.37 -2.99 16.53
N ARG A 203 5.40 -2.92 17.39
CA ARG A 203 5.22 -2.69 18.83
C ARG A 203 4.80 -1.26 19.13
N GLN A 204 5.28 -0.33 18.33
CA GLN A 204 5.01 1.09 18.44
C GLN A 204 4.76 1.66 17.05
N PHE A 205 3.75 2.50 16.95
CA PHE A 205 3.40 3.18 15.71
C PHE A 205 2.90 4.58 16.03
N ASP A 206 3.65 5.58 15.57
CA ASP A 206 3.29 6.99 15.68
C ASP A 206 3.10 7.55 14.26
N PRO A 207 1.86 7.74 13.79
CA PRO A 207 1.61 8.23 12.46
C PRO A 207 2.06 9.68 12.29
N THR A 208 2.72 9.97 11.18
CA THR A 208 3.07 11.34 10.78
C THR A 208 2.00 11.97 9.90
N HIS A 209 1.17 11.16 9.26
CA HIS A 209 0.05 11.57 8.42
C HIS A 209 -1.12 10.61 8.63
N GLU A 210 -2.32 11.18 8.64
CA GLU A 210 -3.55 10.44 8.82
C GLU A 210 -4.63 10.95 7.87
N TRP A 211 -5.42 10.04 7.31
CA TRP A 211 -6.50 10.36 6.39
C TRP A 211 -7.68 9.41 6.56
N LEU A 212 -8.87 9.93 6.40
CA LEU A 212 -10.07 9.15 6.15
C LEU A 212 -10.22 8.99 4.63
N LEU A 213 -10.19 7.75 4.15
CA LEU A 213 -10.43 7.43 2.75
C LEU A 213 -11.90 7.10 2.52
N GLU A 214 -12.42 7.60 1.41
CA GLU A 214 -13.78 7.37 0.91
C GLU A 214 -13.73 6.52 -0.37
N PRO A 215 -14.86 5.90 -0.80
CA PRO A 215 -14.89 5.11 -2.02
C PRO A 215 -14.30 5.86 -3.23
N GLY A 216 -13.36 5.21 -3.92
CA GLY A 216 -12.63 5.80 -5.04
C GLY A 216 -11.32 6.50 -4.68
N ASP A 217 -11.06 6.78 -3.40
CA ASP A 217 -9.74 7.23 -2.95
C ASP A 217 -8.73 6.09 -2.98
N MET A 218 -7.47 6.40 -3.26
CA MET A 218 -6.41 5.42 -3.32
C MET A 218 -5.14 5.94 -2.62
N LEU A 219 -4.60 5.13 -1.70
CA LEU A 219 -3.33 5.42 -1.04
C LEU A 219 -2.25 4.50 -1.59
N TYR A 220 -1.22 5.08 -2.20
CA TYR A 220 -0.02 4.38 -2.62
C TYR A 220 1.04 4.41 -1.52
N LEU A 221 1.60 3.24 -1.19
CA LEU A 221 2.69 3.08 -0.24
C LEU A 221 3.86 2.33 -0.90
N PRO A 222 5.07 2.90 -0.91
CA PRO A 222 6.27 2.16 -1.28
C PRO A 222 6.69 1.19 -0.15
N PRO A 223 7.55 0.20 -0.43
CA PRO A 223 8.06 -0.72 0.57
C PRO A 223 8.64 -0.01 1.81
N GLY A 224 8.37 -0.56 2.97
CA GLY A 224 9.01 -0.13 4.22
C GLY A 224 8.34 1.05 4.92
N ILE A 225 7.20 1.54 4.45
CA ILE A 225 6.40 2.57 5.12
C ILE A 225 5.50 1.91 6.18
N PRO A 226 5.69 2.25 7.48
CA PRO A 226 4.76 1.84 8.53
C PRO A 226 3.36 2.40 8.28
N HIS A 227 2.34 1.56 8.41
CA HIS A 227 0.96 1.99 8.21
C HIS A 227 -0.04 1.16 9.01
N ASP A 228 -1.18 1.76 9.30
CA ASP A 228 -2.33 1.13 9.96
C ASP A 228 -3.63 1.61 9.33
N GLY A 229 -4.56 0.69 9.10
CA GLY A 229 -5.86 0.96 8.50
C GLY A 229 -6.99 0.38 9.32
N VAL A 230 -7.88 1.24 9.81
CA VAL A 230 -9.03 0.88 10.65
C VAL A 230 -10.33 1.30 9.97
N ALA A 231 -11.33 0.39 9.90
CA ALA A 231 -12.65 0.61 9.32
C ALA A 231 -13.58 1.36 10.29
#